data_d688e40850aafe16d80bb10226b90664
#
_entry.id   d688e40850aafe16d80bb10226b90664
#
_cell.length_a   1.000
_cell.length_b   1.000
_cell.length_c   1.000
_cell.angle_alpha   90.00
_cell.angle_beta   90.00
_cell.angle_gamma   90.00
#
_symmetry.space_group_name_H-M   'P 1'
#
loop_
_entity.id
_entity.type
_entity.pdbx_description
1 polymer ?
#
loop_
_entity_poly.entity_id
_entity_poly.type
_entity_poly.pdbx_seq_one_letter_code
_entity_poly.pdbx_strand_id
1 'polypeptide(L)'
;MQTDLRGRDYISDMDFSKEEIDTVIDVALKLKRDRALGIPHPLLRDKTLAMLFFFSSTRTRSSFESGIAQLGGHGAFIDSDTTQISHGDTAKEIGEIYGRYYDGIAIRQCDWGVGNKYINEVAQASRVPVLNMQCDVYHPFQILADLLTIIEKVGDPRGKTINVSWAYASSYQKPISVPQSLILQ
;
A
#
# COMPACT_ATOMS: atom_id res chain seq x y z
N MET A 1 6.89 16.44 -15.16
CA MET A 1 6.94 15.00 -15.51
C MET A 1 5.51 14.55 -15.77
N GLN A 2 5.22 13.93 -16.91
CA GLN A 2 3.88 13.39 -17.16
C GLN A 2 3.96 11.88 -16.89
N THR A 3 3.38 11.45 -15.80
CA THR A 3 3.19 10.03 -15.49
C THR A 3 1.69 9.73 -15.55
N ASP A 4 1.32 8.61 -16.14
CA ASP A 4 -0.06 8.12 -16.15
C ASP A 4 -0.18 6.95 -15.17
N LEU A 5 -0.37 7.29 -13.88
CA LEU A 5 -0.60 6.31 -12.80
C LEU A 5 -2.08 6.09 -12.51
N ARG A 6 -2.98 6.83 -13.20
CA ARG A 6 -4.40 6.76 -12.94
C ARG A 6 -4.96 5.37 -13.27
N GLY A 7 -5.61 4.77 -12.29
CA GLY A 7 -6.26 3.47 -12.45
C GLY A 7 -5.32 2.27 -12.39
N ARG A 8 -4.02 2.49 -12.18
CA ARG A 8 -3.04 1.40 -12.07
C ARG A 8 -3.03 0.82 -10.66
N ASP A 9 -2.82 -0.48 -10.59
CA ASP A 9 -2.56 -1.19 -9.35
C ASP A 9 -1.13 -0.89 -8.84
N TYR A 10 -0.92 -1.03 -7.53
CA TYR A 10 0.40 -1.02 -6.92
C TYR A 10 0.53 -2.19 -5.94
N ILE A 11 0.99 -3.32 -6.45
CA ILE A 11 1.05 -4.60 -5.74
C ILE A 11 2.49 -4.99 -5.42
N SER A 12 3.38 -4.73 -6.36
CA SER A 12 4.80 -5.05 -6.31
C SER A 12 5.64 -3.77 -6.40
N ASP A 13 6.83 -3.80 -5.81
CA ASP A 13 7.83 -2.74 -5.93
C ASP A 13 8.30 -2.53 -7.38
N MET A 14 8.02 -3.49 -8.28
CA MET A 14 8.38 -3.44 -9.70
C MET A 14 7.25 -2.95 -10.62
N ASP A 15 6.07 -2.59 -10.09
CA ASP A 15 4.94 -2.16 -10.90
C ASP A 15 5.13 -0.76 -11.51
N PHE A 16 5.97 0.05 -10.90
CA PHE A 16 6.25 1.42 -11.34
C PHE A 16 7.71 1.56 -11.77
N SER A 17 7.93 2.38 -12.79
CA SER A 17 9.28 2.74 -13.22
C SER A 17 9.96 3.64 -12.18
N LYS A 18 11.28 3.79 -12.28
CA LYS A 18 12.02 4.70 -11.41
C LYS A 18 11.47 6.13 -11.48
N GLU A 19 11.15 6.63 -12.67
CA GLU A 19 10.60 7.98 -12.88
C GLU A 19 9.21 8.14 -12.24
N GLU A 20 8.42 7.06 -12.24
CA GLU A 20 7.12 7.03 -11.57
C GLU A 20 7.28 7.03 -10.06
N ILE A 21 8.22 6.25 -9.52
CA ILE A 21 8.57 6.26 -8.09
C ILE A 21 9.10 7.63 -7.67
N ASP A 22 10.03 8.22 -8.41
CA ASP A 22 10.52 9.58 -8.14
C ASP A 22 9.36 10.59 -8.07
N THR A 23 8.38 10.47 -8.98
CA THR A 23 7.17 11.31 -8.98
C THR A 23 6.31 11.09 -7.73
N VAL A 24 6.13 9.84 -7.31
CA VAL A 24 5.39 9.51 -6.07
C VAL A 24 6.08 10.12 -4.85
N ILE A 25 7.40 10.03 -4.77
CA ILE A 25 8.21 10.61 -3.68
C ILE A 25 8.09 12.14 -3.67
N ASP A 26 8.19 12.81 -4.82
CA ASP A 26 8.03 14.26 -4.93
C ASP A 26 6.64 14.72 -4.45
N VAL A 27 5.59 14.00 -4.86
CA VAL A 27 4.22 14.27 -4.40
C VAL A 27 4.10 14.06 -2.89
N ALA A 28 4.68 12.98 -2.36
CA ALA A 28 4.65 12.70 -0.93
C ALA A 28 5.36 13.79 -0.10
N LEU A 29 6.53 14.26 -0.54
CA LEU A 29 7.26 15.38 0.06
C LEU A 29 6.42 16.66 0.07
N LYS A 30 5.79 16.97 -1.06
CA LYS A 30 4.89 18.12 -1.16
C LYS A 30 3.73 18.03 -0.18
N LEU A 31 3.02 16.89 -0.15
CA LEU A 31 1.87 16.69 0.74
C LEU A 31 2.28 16.71 2.22
N LYS A 32 3.43 16.13 2.55
CA LYS A 32 4.01 16.20 3.91
C LYS A 32 4.26 17.64 4.33
N ARG A 33 4.81 18.49 3.45
CA ARG A 33 5.04 19.91 3.68
C ARG A 33 3.72 20.67 3.82
N ASP A 34 2.77 20.46 2.90
CA ASP A 34 1.46 21.12 2.94
C ASP A 34 0.75 20.83 4.26
N ARG A 35 0.77 19.57 4.71
CA ARG A 35 0.22 19.18 6.00
C ARG A 35 0.91 19.91 7.17
N ALA A 36 2.24 19.96 7.18
CA ALA A 36 2.99 20.64 8.25
C ALA A 36 2.68 22.15 8.32
N LEU A 37 2.34 22.77 7.19
CA LEU A 37 1.95 24.17 7.08
C LEU A 37 0.45 24.40 7.27
N GLY A 38 -0.36 23.36 7.50
CA GLY A 38 -1.80 23.46 7.62
C GLY A 38 -2.53 23.81 6.31
N ILE A 39 -1.89 23.58 5.16
CA ILE A 39 -2.47 23.85 3.84
C ILE A 39 -3.42 22.71 3.47
N PRO A 40 -4.72 22.97 3.25
CA PRO A 40 -5.68 21.96 2.82
C PRO A 40 -5.33 21.39 1.44
N HIS A 41 -5.43 20.05 1.31
CA HIS A 41 -5.15 19.37 0.04
C HIS A 41 -6.13 18.22 -0.21
N PRO A 42 -7.46 18.50 -0.33
CA PRO A 42 -8.50 17.48 -0.47
C PRO A 42 -8.53 16.89 -1.89
N LEU A 43 -7.45 16.21 -2.29
CA LEU A 43 -7.26 15.66 -3.64
C LEU A 43 -8.16 14.46 -3.93
N LEU A 44 -8.66 13.78 -2.89
CA LEU A 44 -9.53 12.60 -2.98
C LEU A 44 -10.93 12.89 -2.42
N ARG A 45 -11.41 14.15 -2.59
CA ARG A 45 -12.78 14.52 -2.17
C ARG A 45 -13.80 13.58 -2.82
N ASP A 46 -14.76 13.12 -2.02
CA ASP A 46 -15.85 12.22 -2.42
C ASP A 46 -15.35 10.83 -2.90
N LYS A 47 -14.09 10.46 -2.62
CA LYS A 47 -13.53 9.14 -2.92
C LYS A 47 -13.59 8.23 -1.69
N THR A 48 -13.82 6.95 -1.96
CA THR A 48 -13.91 5.89 -0.96
C THR A 48 -12.85 4.82 -1.20
N LEU A 49 -12.18 4.39 -0.12
CA LEU A 49 -11.18 3.33 -0.14
C LEU A 49 -11.62 2.17 0.73
N ALA A 50 -11.79 0.98 0.15
CA ALA A 50 -11.91 -0.23 0.94
C ALA A 50 -10.54 -0.61 1.52
N MET A 51 -10.45 -0.77 2.83
CA MET A 51 -9.21 -1.18 3.49
C MET A 51 -9.43 -2.55 4.13
N LEU A 52 -9.14 -3.62 3.37
CA LEU A 52 -9.36 -5.01 3.74
C LEU A 52 -8.15 -5.58 4.48
N PHE A 53 -8.38 -6.06 5.71
CA PHE A 53 -7.35 -6.62 6.57
C PHE A 53 -7.69 -8.07 6.94
N PHE A 54 -6.70 -8.95 6.80
CA PHE A 54 -6.72 -10.34 7.28
C PHE A 54 -5.96 -10.50 8.60
N PHE A 55 -5.27 -9.46 9.05
CA PHE A 55 -4.47 -9.43 10.26
C PHE A 55 -4.62 -8.09 10.98
N SER A 56 -4.49 -8.13 12.29
CA SER A 56 -4.44 -6.90 13.10
C SER A 56 -3.26 -6.01 12.67
N SER A 57 -3.50 -4.72 12.61
CA SER A 57 -2.48 -3.75 12.21
C SER A 57 -2.73 -2.40 12.87
N THR A 58 -1.76 -1.90 13.62
CA THR A 58 -1.84 -0.58 14.23
C THR A 58 -1.37 0.50 13.25
N ARG A 59 -0.13 0.37 12.77
CA ARG A 59 0.52 1.41 11.96
C ARG A 59 -0.09 1.54 10.56
N THR A 60 -0.22 0.43 9.84
CA THR A 60 -0.77 0.43 8.49
C THR A 60 -2.20 0.93 8.47
N ARG A 61 -3.05 0.41 9.37
CA ARG A 61 -4.42 0.88 9.50
C ARG A 61 -4.49 2.38 9.75
N SER A 62 -3.83 2.86 10.80
CA SER A 62 -3.88 4.28 11.18
C SER A 62 -3.32 5.20 10.10
N SER A 63 -2.25 4.79 9.38
CA SER A 63 -1.68 5.61 8.31
C SER A 63 -2.62 5.73 7.10
N PHE A 64 -3.26 4.64 6.69
CA PHE A 64 -4.22 4.68 5.59
C PHE A 64 -5.50 5.43 5.97
N GLU A 65 -6.08 5.17 7.17
CA GLU A 65 -7.26 5.91 7.65
C GLU A 65 -7.00 7.41 7.73
N SER A 66 -5.89 7.82 8.36
CA SER A 66 -5.56 9.25 8.46
C SER A 66 -5.18 9.84 7.12
N GLY A 67 -4.47 9.12 6.26
CA GLY A 67 -4.06 9.59 4.94
C GLY A 67 -5.24 9.88 4.03
N ILE A 68 -6.16 8.93 3.88
CA ILE A 68 -7.35 9.12 3.03
C ILE A 68 -8.23 10.27 3.54
N ALA A 69 -8.40 10.38 4.87
CA ALA A 69 -9.17 11.48 5.48
C ALA A 69 -8.52 12.85 5.24
N GLN A 70 -7.20 12.95 5.35
CA GLN A 70 -6.45 14.19 5.07
C GLN A 70 -6.51 14.61 3.61
N LEU A 71 -6.65 13.64 2.71
CA LEU A 71 -6.88 13.88 1.29
C LEU A 71 -8.35 14.15 0.94
N GLY A 72 -9.25 14.22 1.94
CA GLY A 72 -10.66 14.56 1.76
C GLY A 72 -11.55 13.38 1.37
N GLY A 73 -11.03 12.17 1.39
CA GLY A 73 -11.78 10.94 1.11
C GLY A 73 -12.22 10.21 2.38
N HIS A 74 -12.79 9.02 2.20
CA HIS A 74 -13.24 8.15 3.28
C HIS A 74 -12.61 6.76 3.14
N GLY A 75 -12.03 6.24 4.22
CA GLY A 75 -11.52 4.88 4.31
C GLY A 75 -12.45 3.98 5.11
N ALA A 76 -12.94 2.92 4.50
CA ALA A 76 -13.73 1.90 5.17
C ALA A 76 -12.80 0.79 5.67
N PHE A 77 -12.65 0.67 6.99
CA PHE A 77 -11.95 -0.47 7.58
C PHE A 77 -12.83 -1.72 7.50
N ILE A 78 -12.27 -2.77 6.91
CA ILE A 78 -12.95 -4.04 6.72
C ILE A 78 -12.05 -5.14 7.29
N ASP A 79 -12.56 -5.83 8.29
CA ASP A 79 -11.93 -7.03 8.84
C ASP A 79 -12.48 -8.25 8.09
N SER A 80 -11.60 -9.07 7.51
CA SER A 80 -12.01 -10.27 6.76
C SER A 80 -12.92 -11.19 7.54
N ASP A 81 -12.70 -11.32 8.86
CA ASP A 81 -13.48 -12.19 9.73
C ASP A 81 -14.93 -11.70 9.92
N THR A 82 -15.21 -10.44 9.61
CA THR A 82 -16.55 -9.83 9.67
C THR A 82 -17.27 -9.79 8.33
N THR A 83 -16.71 -10.43 7.33
CA THR A 83 -17.24 -10.47 5.95
C THR A 83 -17.59 -11.89 5.52
N GLN A 84 -18.20 -12.04 4.35
CA GLN A 84 -18.49 -13.34 3.76
C GLN A 84 -17.21 -14.07 3.27
N ILE A 85 -16.04 -13.45 3.32
CA ILE A 85 -14.75 -14.13 3.07
C ILE A 85 -14.59 -15.33 4.02
N SER A 86 -14.96 -15.15 5.29
CA SER A 86 -14.97 -16.23 6.29
C SER A 86 -15.94 -17.37 5.98
N HIS A 87 -16.89 -17.16 5.06
CA HIS A 87 -17.89 -18.14 4.60
C HIS A 87 -17.66 -18.61 3.17
N GLY A 88 -16.57 -18.16 2.51
CA GLY A 88 -16.15 -18.71 1.24
C GLY A 88 -16.16 -17.77 0.04
N ASP A 89 -16.43 -16.46 0.23
CA ASP A 89 -16.25 -15.49 -0.85
C ASP A 89 -14.81 -15.54 -1.37
N THR A 90 -14.69 -15.66 -2.68
CA THR A 90 -13.41 -15.74 -3.37
C THR A 90 -12.78 -14.37 -3.58
N ALA A 91 -11.46 -14.35 -3.83
CA ALA A 91 -10.75 -13.13 -4.19
C ALA A 91 -11.37 -12.43 -5.41
N LYS A 92 -11.84 -13.21 -6.39
CA LYS A 92 -12.52 -12.71 -7.57
C LYS A 92 -13.81 -11.96 -7.22
N GLU A 93 -14.66 -12.57 -6.40
CA GLU A 93 -15.93 -11.95 -5.95
C GLU A 93 -15.67 -10.67 -5.19
N ILE A 94 -14.67 -10.66 -4.29
CA ILE A 94 -14.26 -9.45 -3.57
C ILE A 94 -13.81 -8.34 -4.53
N GLY A 95 -13.02 -8.66 -5.54
CA GLY A 95 -12.60 -7.71 -6.59
C GLY A 95 -13.78 -7.12 -7.34
N GLU A 96 -14.72 -7.95 -7.76
CA GLU A 96 -15.92 -7.54 -8.48
C GLU A 96 -16.86 -6.68 -7.62
N ILE A 97 -17.10 -7.07 -6.36
CA ILE A 97 -18.02 -6.39 -5.45
C ILE A 97 -17.44 -5.05 -4.99
N TYR A 98 -16.22 -5.07 -4.42
CA TYR A 98 -15.60 -3.86 -3.91
C TYR A 98 -15.26 -2.88 -5.04
N GLY A 99 -14.86 -3.38 -6.21
CA GLY A 99 -14.67 -2.55 -7.38
C GLY A 99 -15.93 -1.80 -7.86
N ARG A 100 -17.13 -2.18 -7.40
CA ARG A 100 -18.39 -1.49 -7.70
C ARG A 100 -18.79 -0.48 -6.64
N TYR A 101 -18.37 -0.70 -5.39
CA TYR A 101 -18.76 0.15 -4.26
C TYR A 101 -17.72 1.21 -3.91
N TYR A 102 -16.43 0.94 -4.18
CA TYR A 102 -15.32 1.79 -3.78
C TYR A 102 -14.58 2.35 -5.00
N ASP A 103 -13.81 3.41 -4.78
CA ASP A 103 -12.94 4.02 -5.80
C ASP A 103 -11.53 3.41 -5.81
N GLY A 104 -11.19 2.62 -4.80
CA GLY A 104 -9.95 1.88 -4.68
C GLY A 104 -10.05 0.81 -3.61
N ILE A 105 -9.18 -0.20 -3.67
CA ILE A 105 -9.12 -1.31 -2.73
C ILE A 105 -7.69 -1.41 -2.20
N ALA A 106 -7.50 -1.34 -0.89
CA ALA A 106 -6.23 -1.58 -0.24
C ALA A 106 -6.31 -2.87 0.58
N ILE A 107 -5.35 -3.79 0.42
CA ILE A 107 -5.42 -5.13 1.02
C ILE A 107 -4.15 -5.42 1.82
N ARG A 108 -4.32 -5.97 3.01
CA ARG A 108 -3.27 -6.57 3.81
C ARG A 108 -3.56 -8.05 4.05
N GLN A 109 -2.87 -8.92 3.30
CA GLN A 109 -2.96 -10.37 3.41
C GLN A 109 -1.54 -10.96 3.43
N CYS A 110 -1.10 -11.45 4.59
CA CYS A 110 0.30 -11.84 4.82
C CYS A 110 0.51 -13.36 4.98
N ASP A 111 -0.52 -14.19 4.75
CA ASP A 111 -0.36 -15.65 4.81
C ASP A 111 0.60 -16.14 3.74
N TRP A 112 1.56 -16.96 4.14
CA TRP A 112 2.58 -17.51 3.28
C TRP A 112 2.00 -18.33 2.11
N GLY A 113 2.43 -17.98 0.88
CA GLY A 113 1.97 -18.61 -0.34
C GLY A 113 0.54 -18.25 -0.74
N VAL A 114 -0.12 -17.35 0.00
CA VAL A 114 -1.52 -16.95 -0.23
C VAL A 114 -1.64 -15.46 -0.52
N GLY A 115 -0.99 -14.60 0.27
CA GLY A 115 -1.25 -13.17 0.27
C GLY A 115 -1.05 -12.50 -1.07
N ASN A 116 0.10 -12.68 -1.71
CA ASN A 116 0.39 -12.10 -3.03
C ASN A 116 -0.57 -12.61 -4.10
N LYS A 117 -0.85 -13.92 -4.10
CA LYS A 117 -1.79 -14.54 -5.02
C LYS A 117 -3.18 -13.95 -4.87
N TYR A 118 -3.68 -13.87 -3.64
CA TYR A 118 -5.00 -13.30 -3.33
C TYR A 118 -5.14 -11.87 -3.85
N ILE A 119 -4.15 -11.01 -3.57
CA ILE A 119 -4.17 -9.61 -4.00
C ILE A 119 -4.19 -9.51 -5.54
N ASN A 120 -3.40 -10.33 -6.24
CA ASN A 120 -3.39 -10.36 -7.70
C ASN A 120 -4.72 -10.84 -8.28
N GLU A 121 -5.38 -11.84 -7.67
CA GLU A 121 -6.69 -12.30 -8.09
C GLU A 121 -7.77 -11.22 -7.91
N VAL A 122 -7.73 -10.47 -6.78
CA VAL A 122 -8.61 -9.31 -6.57
C VAL A 122 -8.36 -8.24 -7.63
N ALA A 123 -7.10 -7.92 -7.93
CA ALA A 123 -6.73 -6.91 -8.92
C ALA A 123 -7.22 -7.26 -10.32
N GLN A 124 -7.08 -8.52 -10.72
CA GLN A 124 -7.56 -9.00 -12.03
C GLN A 124 -9.08 -8.91 -12.19
N ALA A 125 -9.83 -9.00 -11.09
CA ALA A 125 -11.30 -8.92 -11.11
C ALA A 125 -11.83 -7.50 -10.84
N SER A 126 -11.02 -6.63 -10.26
CA SER A 126 -11.40 -5.27 -9.91
C SER A 126 -11.34 -4.33 -11.11
N ARG A 127 -12.26 -3.37 -11.14
CA ARG A 127 -12.23 -2.24 -12.09
C ARG A 127 -11.66 -0.95 -11.51
N VAL A 128 -11.23 -0.99 -10.26
CA VAL A 128 -10.60 0.14 -9.55
C VAL A 128 -9.21 -0.27 -9.07
N PRO A 129 -8.31 0.68 -8.83
CA PRO A 129 -6.95 0.37 -8.38
C PRO A 129 -6.91 -0.49 -7.13
N VAL A 130 -6.03 -1.49 -7.12
CA VAL A 130 -5.74 -2.34 -5.98
C VAL A 130 -4.35 -2.02 -5.45
N LEU A 131 -4.27 -1.78 -4.14
CA LEU A 131 -3.08 -1.36 -3.41
C LEU A 131 -2.68 -2.44 -2.41
N ASN A 132 -1.45 -2.91 -2.50
CA ASN A 132 -0.88 -3.88 -1.56
C ASN A 132 -0.35 -3.18 -0.30
N MET A 133 -1.11 -3.20 0.80
CA MET A 133 -0.65 -2.67 2.07
C MET A 133 0.47 -3.50 2.73
N GLN A 134 0.45 -4.80 2.51
CA GLN A 134 1.49 -5.80 2.75
C GLN A 134 0.96 -7.17 2.37
N CYS A 135 1.77 -7.96 1.67
CA CYS A 135 1.53 -9.39 1.50
C CYS A 135 2.72 -10.22 2.05
N ASP A 136 2.71 -11.51 1.79
CA ASP A 136 3.83 -12.41 2.13
C ASP A 136 5.10 -12.11 1.34
N VAL A 137 4.98 -11.55 0.13
CA VAL A 137 6.11 -11.27 -0.79
C VAL A 137 6.56 -9.82 -0.73
N TYR A 138 5.63 -8.84 -0.76
CA TYR A 138 5.92 -7.42 -0.92
C TYR A 138 5.32 -6.56 0.20
N HIS A 139 5.98 -5.42 0.48
CA HIS A 139 5.45 -4.35 1.34
C HIS A 139 5.76 -2.96 0.74
N PRO A 140 5.22 -2.66 -0.45
CA PRO A 140 5.68 -1.53 -1.26
C PRO A 140 5.52 -0.17 -0.57
N PHE A 141 4.43 0.07 0.16
CA PHE A 141 4.24 1.33 0.90
C PHE A 141 5.23 1.55 2.04
N GLN A 142 5.73 0.46 2.66
CA GLN A 142 6.78 0.58 3.66
C GLN A 142 8.07 1.08 3.02
N ILE A 143 8.41 0.57 1.86
CA ILE A 143 9.67 0.90 1.20
C ILE A 143 9.63 2.31 0.61
N LEU A 144 8.49 2.78 0.10
CA LEU A 144 8.33 4.19 -0.27
C LEU A 144 8.59 5.11 0.93
N ALA A 145 8.11 4.74 2.12
CA ALA A 145 8.34 5.50 3.35
C ALA A 145 9.82 5.44 3.79
N ASP A 146 10.47 4.29 3.66
CA ASP A 146 11.89 4.11 3.98
C ASP A 146 12.77 4.91 3.01
N LEU A 147 12.49 4.85 1.70
CA LEU A 147 13.18 5.63 0.68
C LEU A 147 13.04 7.14 0.94
N LEU A 148 11.81 7.60 1.21
CA LEU A 148 11.57 9.00 1.57
C LEU A 148 12.36 9.41 2.82
N THR A 149 12.41 8.55 3.82
CA THR A 149 13.17 8.79 5.05
C THR A 149 14.67 8.87 4.78
N ILE A 150 15.21 8.00 3.94
CA ILE A 150 16.62 8.04 3.51
C ILE A 150 16.91 9.37 2.81
N ILE A 151 16.08 9.77 1.85
CA ILE A 151 16.24 11.04 1.14
C ILE A 151 16.22 12.23 2.10
N GLU A 152 15.31 12.26 3.06
CA GLU A 152 15.21 13.34 4.05
C GLU A 152 16.40 13.40 5.01
N LYS A 153 16.99 12.25 5.36
CA LYS A 153 18.06 12.18 6.39
C LYS A 153 19.47 12.21 5.80
N VAL A 154 19.65 11.63 4.63
CA VAL A 154 20.98 11.41 4.04
C VAL A 154 21.15 12.16 2.71
N GLY A 155 20.05 12.64 2.11
CA GLY A 155 20.03 13.26 0.79
C GLY A 155 20.01 12.18 -0.31
N ASP A 156 20.69 12.44 -1.41
CA ASP A 156 20.78 11.51 -2.53
C ASP A 156 21.34 10.15 -2.09
N PRO A 157 20.59 9.05 -2.25
CA PRO A 157 21.05 7.72 -1.85
C PRO A 157 22.08 7.11 -2.80
N ARG A 158 22.26 7.68 -3.99
CA ARG A 158 23.20 7.14 -4.99
C ARG A 158 24.63 7.10 -4.46
N GLY A 159 25.27 5.95 -4.62
CA GLY A 159 26.65 5.71 -4.14
C GLY A 159 26.76 5.51 -2.63
N LYS A 160 25.65 5.42 -1.89
CA LYS A 160 25.63 5.08 -0.47
C LYS A 160 25.51 3.56 -0.29
N THR A 161 26.08 3.07 0.82
CA THR A 161 25.91 1.68 1.22
C THR A 161 24.73 1.58 2.19
N ILE A 162 23.78 0.72 1.88
CA ILE A 162 22.64 0.39 2.75
C ILE A 162 22.82 -1.04 3.24
N ASN A 163 22.88 -1.22 4.58
CA ASN A 163 22.89 -2.54 5.19
C ASN A 163 21.46 -2.98 5.51
N VAL A 164 21.02 -4.06 4.87
CA VAL A 164 19.73 -4.68 5.17
C VAL A 164 19.95 -5.84 6.13
N SER A 165 19.29 -5.81 7.29
CA SER A 165 19.37 -6.89 8.27
C SER A 165 18.01 -7.10 8.94
N TRP A 166 17.77 -8.32 9.38
CA TRP A 166 16.58 -8.66 10.17
C TRP A 166 16.92 -9.64 11.27
N ALA A 167 16.21 -9.55 12.37
CA ALA A 167 16.38 -10.49 13.47
C ALA A 167 15.59 -11.78 13.20
N TYR A 168 16.11 -12.88 13.71
CA TYR A 168 15.39 -14.15 13.71
C TYR A 168 14.02 -14.00 14.39
N ALA A 169 12.97 -14.48 13.73
CA ALA A 169 11.63 -14.56 14.28
C ALA A 169 11.30 -16.01 14.62
N SER A 170 10.86 -16.26 15.85
CA SER A 170 10.47 -17.60 16.33
C SER A 170 9.14 -18.08 15.77
N SER A 171 8.42 -17.26 15.02
CA SER A 171 7.15 -17.63 14.37
C SER A 171 7.17 -17.29 12.89
N TYR A 172 6.58 -18.17 12.08
CA TYR A 172 6.40 -17.98 10.64
C TYR A 172 5.38 -16.88 10.26
N GLN A 173 4.80 -16.21 11.26
CA GLN A 173 3.77 -15.18 11.04
C GLN A 173 4.31 -13.82 10.62
N LYS A 174 5.62 -13.65 10.50
CA LYS A 174 6.21 -12.40 10.02
C LYS A 174 6.88 -12.64 8.68
N PRO A 175 6.25 -12.22 7.56
CA PRO A 175 6.84 -12.35 6.25
C PRO A 175 8.12 -11.52 6.14
N ILE A 176 9.04 -11.97 5.30
CA ILE A 176 10.27 -11.26 4.94
C ILE A 176 10.03 -10.17 3.89
N SER A 177 8.78 -9.83 3.64
CA SER A 177 8.35 -8.88 2.60
C SER A 177 9.01 -7.51 2.72
N VAL A 178 9.28 -7.02 3.94
CA VAL A 178 9.95 -5.72 4.13
C VAL A 178 11.40 -5.73 3.62
N PRO A 179 12.31 -6.62 4.10
CA PRO A 179 13.67 -6.64 3.56
C PRO A 179 13.71 -7.01 2.09
N GLN A 180 12.80 -7.85 1.60
CA GLN A 180 12.72 -8.22 0.20
C GLN A 180 12.35 -7.01 -0.67
N SER A 181 11.32 -6.26 -0.32
CA SER A 181 10.94 -5.04 -1.00
C SER A 181 12.06 -3.98 -0.96
N LEU A 182 12.76 -3.83 0.17
CA LEU A 182 13.88 -2.87 0.28
C LEU A 182 15.04 -3.18 -0.67
N ILE A 183 15.25 -4.45 -1.02
CA ILE A 183 16.30 -4.85 -1.97
C ILE A 183 15.89 -4.58 -3.42
N LEU A 184 14.59 -4.61 -3.71
CA LEU A 184 14.03 -4.44 -5.07
C LEU A 184 13.87 -2.98 -5.47
N GLN A 185 13.71 -2.06 -4.53
CA GLN A 185 13.50 -0.64 -4.74
C GLN A 185 14.82 0.12 -4.89
#